data_5b849af091ce9a343f977d505d7cfad9
#
_entry.id   5b849af091ce9a343f977d505d7cfad9
#
_cell.length_a   1.000
_cell.length_b   1.000
_cell.length_c   1.000
_cell.angle_alpha   90.00
_cell.angle_beta   90.00
_cell.angle_gamma   90.00
#
_symmetry.space_group_name_H-M   'P 1'
#
loop_
_entity.id
_entity.type
_entity.pdbx_description
1 polymer ?
#
loop_
_entity_poly.entity_id
_entity_poly.type
_entity_poly.pdbx_seq_one_letter_code
_entity_poly.pdbx_strand_id
1 'polypeptide(L)'
;MNSRLENLPPCPVETTLTLIGNKWQVLILRDLSDEGTMRFKELQRSIGSISQKVLTTNLRTMEDAGIVHREVFAEVPPRVEYSLTELGHSLQPVLEAMRVWGENYKQQPGALPPRAYP
;
A
#
# COMPACT_ATOMS: atom_id res chain seq x y z
N MET A 1 -0.56 26.34 0.86
CA MET A 1 0.07 25.41 -0.10
C MET A 1 0.61 24.21 0.64
N ASN A 2 0.53 23.03 0.05
CA ASN A 2 0.96 21.80 0.69
C ASN A 2 2.50 21.72 0.69
N SER A 3 3.13 21.70 1.87
CA SER A 3 4.58 21.63 1.99
C SER A 3 5.17 20.36 1.37
N ARG A 4 4.37 19.28 1.28
CA ARG A 4 4.80 18.05 0.62
C ARG A 4 5.13 18.30 -0.87
N LEU A 5 4.28 19.07 -1.55
CA LEU A 5 4.50 19.38 -2.96
C LEU A 5 5.74 20.24 -3.18
N GLU A 6 6.04 21.12 -2.22
CA GLU A 6 7.20 22.00 -2.30
C GLU A 6 8.50 21.25 -2.11
N ASN A 7 8.48 20.12 -1.38
CA ASN A 7 9.66 19.38 -1.00
C ASN A 7 9.83 18.06 -1.77
N LEU A 8 9.11 17.91 -2.88
CA LEU A 8 9.24 16.70 -3.68
C LEU A 8 10.59 16.66 -4.40
N PRO A 9 11.21 15.47 -4.50
CA PRO A 9 12.47 15.34 -5.23
C PRO A 9 12.25 15.61 -6.72
N PRO A 10 13.31 16.08 -7.43
CA PRO A 10 13.19 16.32 -8.86
C PRO A 10 12.92 15.08 -9.69
N CYS A 11 13.40 13.93 -9.26
CA CYS A 11 13.25 12.67 -9.99
C CYS A 11 11.84 12.09 -9.76
N PRO A 12 11.06 11.88 -10.85
CA PRO A 12 9.71 11.30 -10.69
C PRO A 12 9.69 9.93 -10.01
N VAL A 13 10.71 9.11 -10.19
CA VAL A 13 10.80 7.82 -9.51
C VAL A 13 10.91 8.02 -8.01
N GLU A 14 11.77 8.95 -7.59
CA GLU A 14 11.90 9.27 -6.16
C GLU A 14 10.61 9.85 -5.60
N THR A 15 9.90 10.67 -6.37
CA THR A 15 8.59 11.20 -5.98
C THR A 15 7.63 10.07 -5.64
N THR A 16 7.55 9.07 -6.52
CA THR A 16 6.68 7.90 -6.29
C THR A 16 7.08 7.18 -5.01
N LEU A 17 8.38 7.03 -4.76
CA LEU A 17 8.88 6.36 -3.56
C LEU A 17 8.58 7.12 -2.27
N THR A 18 8.29 8.42 -2.34
CA THR A 18 7.84 9.15 -1.13
C THR A 18 6.43 8.75 -0.71
N LEU A 19 5.66 8.17 -1.62
CA LEU A 19 4.27 7.79 -1.37
C LEU A 19 4.10 6.31 -1.11
N ILE A 20 4.90 5.45 -1.76
CA ILE A 20 4.85 4.00 -1.57
C ILE A 20 6.28 3.46 -1.47
N GLY A 21 6.98 3.86 -0.41
CA GLY A 21 8.42 3.65 -0.30
C GLY A 21 8.87 2.30 0.25
N ASN A 22 7.96 1.42 0.70
CA ASN A 22 8.35 0.12 1.22
C ASN A 22 7.35 -0.97 0.81
N LYS A 23 7.74 -2.21 1.03
CA LYS A 23 6.92 -3.36 0.61
C LYS A 23 5.56 -3.40 1.29
N TRP A 24 5.49 -3.00 2.56
CA TRP A 24 4.22 -3.05 3.30
C TRP A 24 3.21 -2.09 2.70
N GLN A 25 3.65 -0.90 2.31
CA GLN A 25 2.76 0.08 1.67
C GLN A 25 2.25 -0.42 0.33
N VAL A 26 3.11 -1.07 -0.45
CA VAL A 26 2.70 -1.66 -1.74
C VAL A 26 1.71 -2.80 -1.52
N LEU A 27 1.92 -3.64 -0.52
CA LEU A 27 1.01 -4.75 -0.24
C LEU A 27 -0.34 -4.27 0.29
N ILE A 28 -0.35 -3.22 1.11
CA ILE A 28 -1.60 -2.59 1.56
C ILE A 28 -2.34 -2.02 0.36
N LEU A 29 -1.64 -1.31 -0.51
CA LEU A 29 -2.21 -0.73 -1.72
C LEU A 29 -2.83 -1.83 -2.60
N ARG A 30 -2.12 -2.95 -2.78
CA ARG A 30 -2.62 -4.10 -3.53
C ARG A 30 -3.95 -4.61 -2.95
N ASP A 31 -3.98 -4.85 -1.65
CA ASP A 31 -5.16 -5.44 -1.01
C ASP A 31 -6.35 -4.50 -1.07
N LEU A 32 -6.15 -3.22 -0.80
CA LEU A 32 -7.25 -2.26 -0.88
C LEU A 32 -7.70 -2.01 -2.31
N SER A 33 -6.80 -2.13 -3.27
CA SER A 33 -7.15 -2.04 -4.68
C SER A 33 -8.01 -3.23 -5.12
N ASP A 34 -7.65 -4.43 -4.66
CA ASP A 34 -8.34 -5.66 -5.05
C ASP A 34 -9.68 -5.85 -4.32
N GLU A 35 -9.70 -5.58 -3.02
CA GLU A 35 -10.85 -5.88 -2.18
C GLU A 35 -11.77 -4.67 -1.93
N GLY A 36 -11.29 -3.46 -2.17
CA GLY A 36 -12.03 -2.24 -1.92
C GLY A 36 -11.86 -1.79 -0.48
N THR A 37 -12.84 -2.09 0.37
CA THR A 37 -12.82 -1.68 1.78
C THR A 37 -12.45 -2.86 2.65
N MET A 38 -11.52 -2.65 3.58
CA MET A 38 -11.06 -3.71 4.48
C MET A 38 -10.90 -3.19 5.90
N ARG A 39 -11.12 -4.07 6.86
CA ARG A 39 -10.83 -3.80 8.25
C ARG A 39 -9.39 -4.18 8.57
N PHE A 40 -8.88 -3.65 9.68
CA PHE A 40 -7.50 -3.88 10.12
C PHE A 40 -7.12 -5.35 10.12
N LYS A 41 -7.95 -6.17 10.77
CA LYS A 41 -7.64 -7.61 10.89
C LYS A 41 -7.71 -8.34 9.55
N GLU A 42 -8.57 -7.88 8.66
CA GLU A 42 -8.64 -8.45 7.32
C GLU A 42 -7.36 -8.16 6.54
N LEU A 43 -6.87 -6.92 6.63
CA LEU A 43 -5.59 -6.54 6.03
C LEU A 43 -4.45 -7.36 6.61
N GLN A 44 -4.40 -7.46 7.94
CA GLN A 44 -3.35 -8.20 8.62
C GLN A 44 -3.33 -9.67 8.18
N ARG A 45 -4.49 -10.27 8.10
CA ARG A 45 -4.64 -11.67 7.69
C ARG A 45 -4.24 -11.86 6.22
N SER A 46 -4.65 -10.94 5.35
CA SER A 46 -4.35 -11.02 3.92
C SER A 46 -2.87 -10.89 3.64
N ILE A 47 -2.20 -9.95 4.31
CA ILE A 47 -0.77 -9.73 4.14
C ILE A 47 0.02 -10.87 4.79
N GLY A 48 -0.44 -11.35 5.92
CA GLY A 48 0.07 -12.55 6.59
C GLY A 48 1.21 -12.28 7.56
N SER A 49 2.34 -11.84 7.08
CA SER A 49 3.57 -11.76 7.89
C SER A 49 3.84 -10.37 8.45
N ILE A 50 2.81 -9.56 8.66
CA ILE A 50 2.96 -8.21 9.18
C ILE A 50 2.50 -8.13 10.64
N SER A 51 3.30 -7.47 11.48
CA SER A 51 2.92 -7.24 12.86
C SER A 51 1.86 -6.14 12.96
N GLN A 52 1.12 -6.14 14.07
CA GLN A 52 0.13 -5.09 14.32
C GLN A 52 0.76 -3.71 14.32
N LYS A 53 1.94 -3.59 14.93
CA LYS A 53 2.65 -2.31 15.03
C LYS A 53 3.06 -1.79 13.65
N VAL A 54 3.62 -2.65 12.81
CA VAL A 54 4.08 -2.26 11.48
C VAL A 54 2.89 -1.89 10.60
N LEU A 55 1.81 -2.67 10.65
CA LEU A 55 0.62 -2.36 9.87
C LEU A 55 0.02 -1.02 10.30
N THR A 56 -0.09 -0.77 11.61
CA THR A 56 -0.61 0.49 12.12
C THR A 56 0.22 1.66 11.65
N THR A 57 1.55 1.56 11.75
CA THR A 57 2.46 2.63 11.34
C THR A 57 2.32 2.93 9.85
N ASN A 58 2.28 1.90 9.02
CA ASN A 58 2.18 2.10 7.57
C ASN A 58 0.81 2.64 7.15
N LEU A 59 -0.27 2.19 7.78
CA LEU A 59 -1.60 2.74 7.51
C LEU A 59 -1.67 4.23 7.85
N ARG A 60 -1.08 4.63 8.98
CA ARG A 60 -1.03 6.05 9.36
C ARG A 60 -0.24 6.87 8.36
N THR A 61 0.91 6.37 7.95
CA THR A 61 1.74 7.04 6.93
C THR A 61 0.97 7.21 5.63
N MET A 62 0.26 6.18 5.19
CA MET A 62 -0.52 6.23 3.96
C MET A 62 -1.73 7.14 4.08
N GLU A 63 -2.35 7.19 5.25
CA GLU A 63 -3.46 8.10 5.52
C GLU A 63 -2.96 9.54 5.48
N ASP A 64 -1.83 9.83 6.13
CA ASP A 64 -1.21 11.16 6.12
C ASP A 64 -0.81 11.58 4.72
N ALA A 65 -0.40 10.64 3.90
CA ALA A 65 -0.04 10.90 2.50
C ALA A 65 -1.25 11.09 1.60
N GLY A 66 -2.46 10.86 2.11
CA GLY A 66 -3.69 11.02 1.34
C GLY A 66 -4.00 9.83 0.43
N ILE A 67 -3.34 8.70 0.61
CA ILE A 67 -3.54 7.49 -0.22
C ILE A 67 -4.65 6.62 0.35
N VAL A 68 -4.74 6.53 1.66
CA VAL A 68 -5.70 5.69 2.38
C VAL A 68 -6.68 6.57 3.14
N HIS A 69 -7.95 6.23 3.04
CA HIS A 69 -9.02 6.80 3.84
C HIS A 69 -9.33 5.87 4.99
N ARG A 70 -9.44 6.42 6.18
CA ARG A 70 -9.80 5.68 7.38
C ARG A 70 -11.14 6.21 7.87
N GLU A 71 -12.10 5.31 8.05
CA GLU A 71 -13.43 5.69 8.51
C GLU A 71 -13.76 4.94 9.79
N VAL A 72 -14.19 5.69 10.81
CA VAL A 72 -14.57 5.12 12.10
C VAL A 72 -16.08 5.18 12.22
N PHE A 73 -16.69 4.04 12.50
CA PHE A 73 -18.13 3.94 12.71
C PHE A 73 -18.41 3.88 14.20
N ALA A 74 -19.31 4.74 14.67
CA ALA A 74 -19.68 4.82 16.10
C ALA A 74 -20.62 3.67 16.45
N GLU A 75 -20.04 2.49 16.65
CA GLU A 75 -20.74 1.27 17.02
C GLU A 75 -20.14 0.71 18.32
N VAL A 76 -20.74 -0.33 18.86
CA VAL A 76 -20.23 -1.03 20.04
C VAL A 76 -20.10 -2.52 19.67
N PRO A 77 -18.88 -3.03 19.47
CA PRO A 77 -17.59 -2.31 19.49
C PRO A 77 -17.42 -1.41 18.25
N PRO A 78 -16.57 -0.38 18.34
CA PRO A 78 -16.36 0.52 17.20
C PRO A 78 -15.74 -0.23 16.01
N ARG A 79 -16.19 0.15 14.82
CA ARG A 79 -15.72 -0.44 13.58
C ARG A 79 -14.87 0.59 12.84
N VAL A 80 -13.71 0.16 12.33
CA VAL A 80 -12.82 0.99 11.54
C VAL A 80 -12.61 0.32 10.19
N GLU A 81 -12.79 1.08 9.11
CA GLU A 81 -12.61 0.59 7.75
C GLU A 81 -11.60 1.44 7.01
N TYR A 82 -10.81 0.79 6.16
CA TYR A 82 -9.80 1.41 5.32
C TYR A 82 -10.14 1.21 3.87
N SER A 83 -9.94 2.25 3.06
CA SER A 83 -10.16 2.20 1.62
C SER A 83 -9.20 3.16 0.93
N LEU A 84 -9.06 3.02 -0.39
CA LEU A 84 -8.23 3.93 -1.15
C LEU A 84 -8.97 5.23 -1.45
N THR A 85 -8.24 6.34 -1.40
CA THR A 85 -8.71 7.62 -1.90
C THR A 85 -8.58 7.66 -3.42
N GLU A 86 -9.02 8.76 -4.05
CA GLU A 86 -8.77 8.98 -5.47
C GLU A 86 -7.28 8.91 -5.79
N LEU A 87 -6.46 9.54 -4.94
CA LEU A 87 -5.00 9.48 -5.11
C LEU A 87 -4.50 8.04 -5.03
N GLY A 88 -5.00 7.28 -4.05
CA GLY A 88 -4.65 5.87 -3.92
C GLY A 88 -5.02 5.08 -5.16
N HIS A 89 -6.22 5.28 -5.69
CA HIS A 89 -6.64 4.61 -6.92
C HIS A 89 -5.79 5.01 -8.13
N SER A 90 -5.24 6.22 -8.15
CA SER A 90 -4.38 6.67 -9.24
C SER A 90 -3.07 5.89 -9.32
N LEU A 91 -2.72 5.15 -8.26
CA LEU A 91 -1.52 4.31 -8.24
C LEU A 91 -1.74 2.91 -8.82
N GLN A 92 -2.98 2.57 -9.21
CA GLN A 92 -3.27 1.26 -9.78
C GLN A 92 -2.42 0.91 -11.01
N PRO A 93 -2.15 1.83 -11.95
CA PRO A 93 -1.26 1.51 -13.06
C PRO A 93 0.16 1.12 -12.63
N VAL A 94 0.65 1.70 -11.52
CA VAL A 94 1.96 1.33 -10.96
C VAL A 94 1.92 -0.10 -10.44
N LEU A 95 0.89 -0.45 -9.69
CA LEU A 95 0.69 -1.83 -9.20
C LEU A 95 0.60 -2.80 -10.36
N GLU A 96 -0.16 -2.47 -11.37
CA GLU A 96 -0.35 -3.35 -12.52
C GLU A 96 0.96 -3.59 -13.25
N ALA A 97 1.78 -2.55 -13.42
CA ALA A 97 3.11 -2.70 -14.01
C ALA A 97 4.00 -3.61 -13.17
N MET A 98 3.95 -3.48 -11.86
CA MET A 98 4.71 -4.34 -10.95
C MET A 98 4.26 -5.78 -11.07
N ARG A 99 2.97 -6.01 -11.13
CA ARG A 99 2.39 -7.36 -11.24
C ARG A 99 2.82 -8.02 -12.55
N VAL A 100 2.68 -7.30 -13.66
CA VAL A 100 3.03 -7.82 -14.98
C VAL A 100 4.52 -8.17 -15.04
N TRP A 101 5.36 -7.26 -14.56
CA TRP A 101 6.79 -7.51 -14.55
C TRP A 101 7.13 -8.74 -13.71
N GLY A 102 6.53 -8.85 -12.52
CA GLY A 102 6.78 -9.96 -11.62
C GLY A 102 6.33 -11.30 -12.19
N GLU A 103 5.15 -11.33 -12.83
CA GLU A 103 4.66 -12.54 -13.47
C GLU A 103 5.58 -12.99 -14.60
N ASN A 104 6.03 -12.06 -15.44
CA ASN A 104 6.94 -12.38 -16.52
C ASN A 104 8.27 -12.90 -15.99
N TYR A 105 8.78 -12.30 -14.92
CA TYR A 105 10.01 -12.74 -14.30
C TYR A 105 9.90 -14.19 -13.80
N LYS A 106 8.80 -14.51 -13.13
CA LYS A 106 8.57 -15.85 -12.56
C LYS A 106 8.50 -16.92 -13.64
N GLN A 107 8.12 -16.57 -14.85
CA GLN A 107 7.99 -17.52 -15.95
C GLN A 107 9.27 -17.70 -16.75
N GLN A 108 10.29 -16.89 -16.50
CA GLN A 108 11.54 -16.99 -17.23
C GLN A 108 12.32 -18.26 -16.81
N PRO A 109 12.88 -19.01 -17.77
CA PRO A 109 13.76 -20.11 -17.43
C PRO A 109 14.97 -19.61 -16.64
N GLY A 110 15.25 -20.25 -15.51
CA GLY A 110 16.36 -19.87 -14.66
C GLY A 110 16.08 -18.70 -13.72
N ALA A 111 14.83 -18.26 -13.61
CA ALA A 111 14.47 -17.27 -12.64
C ALA A 111 14.80 -17.79 -11.23
N LEU A 112 15.49 -16.94 -10.45
CA LEU A 112 15.87 -17.32 -9.10
C LEU A 112 14.65 -17.22 -8.18
N PRO A 113 14.57 -18.08 -7.16
CA PRO A 113 13.50 -17.93 -6.17
C PRO A 113 13.64 -16.59 -5.44
N PRO A 114 12.53 -15.98 -5.05
CA PRO A 114 12.59 -14.70 -4.35
C PRO A 114 13.34 -14.85 -3.02
N ARG A 115 14.05 -13.78 -2.64
CA ARG A 115 14.67 -13.73 -1.33
C ARG A 115 13.57 -13.65 -0.28
N ALA A 116 13.82 -14.26 0.87
CA ALA A 116 12.94 -14.08 2.01
C ALA A 116 12.92 -12.59 2.41
N TYR A 117 11.75 -12.06 2.59
CA TYR A 117 11.63 -10.69 3.08
C TYR A 117 12.04 -10.64 4.55
N PRO A 118 12.78 -9.59 4.95
CA PRO A 118 13.11 -9.39 6.35
C PRO A 118 11.89 -9.10 7.20
#